data_76ad478e4b9d9fcad245d58331edc334
#
_entry.id   76ad478e4b9d9fcad245d58331edc334
#
_cell.length_a   1.000
_cell.length_b   1.000
_cell.length_c   1.000
_cell.angle_alpha   90.00
_cell.angle_beta   90.00
_cell.angle_gamma   90.00
#
_symmetry.space_group_name_H-M   'P 1'
#
loop_
_entity.id
_entity.type
_entity.pdbx_description
1 polymer ?
#
loop_
_entity_poly.entity_id
_entity_poly.type
_entity_poly.pdbx_seq_one_letter_code
_entity_poly.pdbx_strand_id
1 'polypeptide(L)'
;IPQFFEAEIVTRFAGAAPQKKELNPLVFNMERGICLAETVDFLRECPALRPYDLILANELDSGCARSGERDTAAEIARALGMQYVFGLEFVELKDAAHGFHGNAIFSRWPILWAEVLRLPEQYNWYYDRQKRIGGRNAVFAKLDVQGQEVGAVSIHLENRTSGAGRLQQMKAVLQEVERVFP
;
A
#
# COMPACT_ATOMS: atom_id res chain seq x y z
N ILE A 1 -1.50 -0.36 -19.02
CA ILE A 1 -1.07 -1.55 -18.25
C ILE A 1 -2.22 -1.90 -17.31
N PRO A 2 -2.90 -3.07 -17.48
CA PRO A 2 -4.04 -3.47 -16.65
C PRO A 2 -3.73 -3.47 -15.15
N GLN A 3 -2.55 -3.93 -14.78
CA GLN A 3 -2.08 -4.00 -13.38
C GLN A 3 -2.15 -2.68 -12.60
N PHE A 4 -2.24 -1.54 -13.28
CA PHE A 4 -2.46 -0.25 -12.61
C PHE A 4 -3.85 -0.09 -11.99
N PHE A 5 -4.80 -0.94 -12.37
CA PHE A 5 -6.20 -0.90 -11.92
C PHE A 5 -6.61 -2.18 -11.18
N GLU A 6 -5.71 -3.14 -11.11
CA GLU A 6 -5.97 -4.42 -10.45
C GLU A 6 -5.56 -4.38 -8.98
N ALA A 7 -6.33 -5.05 -8.15
CA ALA A 7 -6.07 -5.23 -6.72
C ALA A 7 -6.24 -6.71 -6.37
N GLU A 8 -5.14 -7.46 -6.39
CA GLU A 8 -5.16 -8.86 -5.97
C GLU A 8 -5.04 -8.96 -4.46
N ILE A 9 -6.00 -9.66 -3.83
CA ILE A 9 -5.95 -9.97 -2.40
C ILE A 9 -5.14 -11.24 -2.19
N VAL A 10 -4.01 -11.12 -1.50
CA VAL A 10 -3.12 -12.25 -1.20
C VAL A 10 -3.33 -12.71 0.23
N THR A 11 -3.94 -13.90 0.39
CA THR A 11 -4.33 -14.45 1.71
C THR A 11 -3.39 -15.54 2.23
N ARG A 12 -2.49 -16.07 1.40
CA ARG A 12 -1.65 -17.26 1.72
C ARG A 12 -0.73 -17.10 2.93
N PHE A 13 -0.53 -15.89 3.45
CA PHE A 13 0.31 -15.61 4.61
C PHE A 13 -0.49 -15.29 5.87
N ALA A 14 -1.83 -15.23 5.77
CA ALA A 14 -2.69 -14.87 6.87
C ALA A 14 -2.56 -15.87 8.04
N GLY A 15 -2.32 -15.31 9.24
CA GLY A 15 -2.50 -16.01 10.50
C GLY A 15 -3.97 -16.03 10.94
N ALA A 16 -4.22 -16.47 12.17
CA ALA A 16 -5.54 -16.39 12.75
C ALA A 16 -5.98 -14.93 12.92
N ALA A 17 -7.24 -14.63 12.58
CA ALA A 17 -7.80 -13.31 12.79
C ALA A 17 -7.89 -12.99 14.29
N PRO A 18 -7.70 -11.72 14.68
CA PRO A 18 -7.82 -11.30 16.06
C PRO A 18 -9.22 -11.58 16.65
N GLN A 19 -9.30 -11.96 17.91
CA GLN A 19 -10.56 -12.21 18.63
C GLN A 19 -10.95 -10.99 19.47
N LYS A 20 -11.02 -9.82 18.83
CA LYS A 20 -11.36 -8.52 19.45
C LYS A 20 -12.14 -7.66 18.47
N LYS A 21 -12.80 -6.60 18.94
CA LYS A 21 -13.57 -5.67 18.08
C LYS A 21 -12.82 -4.36 17.77
N GLU A 22 -11.66 -4.16 18.39
CA GLU A 22 -10.86 -2.96 18.13
C GLU A 22 -9.94 -3.20 16.95
N LEU A 23 -9.86 -2.22 16.05
CA LEU A 23 -8.93 -2.14 14.94
C LEU A 23 -7.82 -1.14 15.28
N ASN A 24 -6.57 -1.58 15.22
CA ASN A 24 -5.41 -0.73 15.49
C ASN A 24 -4.63 -0.50 14.19
N PRO A 25 -4.84 0.64 13.53
CA PRO A 25 -4.13 0.96 12.30
C PRO A 25 -2.73 1.53 12.59
N LEU A 26 -1.79 1.18 11.71
CA LEU A 26 -0.47 1.79 11.59
C LEU A 26 -0.33 2.38 10.18
N VAL A 27 0.13 3.61 10.07
CA VAL A 27 0.51 4.22 8.79
C VAL A 27 2.03 4.24 8.71
N PHE A 28 2.60 3.68 7.63
CA PHE A 28 4.05 3.54 7.52
C PHE A 28 4.55 3.66 6.07
N ASN A 29 5.50 4.58 5.84
CA ASN A 29 6.25 4.64 4.59
C ASN A 29 7.44 3.67 4.70
N MET A 30 7.52 2.71 3.78
CA MET A 30 8.49 1.61 3.80
C MET A 30 9.82 1.95 3.11
N GLU A 31 9.96 3.16 2.57
CA GLU A 31 11.15 3.60 1.85
C GLU A 31 11.63 2.57 0.81
N ARG A 32 10.68 2.09 -0.03
CA ARG A 32 10.92 1.09 -1.09
C ARG A 32 11.30 -0.32 -0.58
N GLY A 33 11.35 -0.52 0.74
CA GLY A 33 11.83 -1.76 1.35
C GLY A 33 13.35 -1.94 1.22
N ILE A 34 14.13 -0.85 1.13
CA ILE A 34 15.59 -0.90 1.06
C ILE A 34 16.18 -1.57 2.32
N CYS A 35 15.67 -1.19 3.50
CA CYS A 35 16.05 -1.80 4.79
C CYS A 35 14.97 -2.79 5.26
N LEU A 36 14.61 -3.75 4.39
CA LEU A 36 13.45 -4.62 4.63
C LEU A 36 13.59 -5.48 5.89
N ALA A 37 14.77 -6.05 6.15
CA ALA A 37 14.99 -6.89 7.32
C ALA A 37 14.82 -6.09 8.62
N GLU A 38 15.46 -4.95 8.71
CA GLU A 38 15.40 -4.04 9.86
C GLU A 38 13.98 -3.49 10.04
N THR A 39 13.26 -3.20 8.94
CA THR A 39 11.87 -2.76 8.99
C THR A 39 10.96 -3.86 9.54
N VAL A 40 11.14 -5.10 9.10
CA VAL A 40 10.38 -6.25 9.61
C VAL A 40 10.66 -6.48 11.08
N ASP A 41 11.93 -6.45 11.50
CA ASP A 41 12.30 -6.62 12.90
C ASP A 41 11.73 -5.50 13.78
N PHE A 42 11.80 -4.24 13.30
CA PHE A 42 11.18 -3.11 13.99
C PHE A 42 9.66 -3.28 14.15
N LEU A 43 8.96 -3.67 13.08
CA LEU A 43 7.51 -3.92 13.14
C LEU A 43 7.16 -5.07 14.10
N ARG A 44 8.00 -6.09 14.20
CA ARG A 44 7.77 -7.26 15.08
C ARG A 44 8.12 -6.99 16.54
N GLU A 45 9.11 -6.18 16.81
CA GLU A 45 9.74 -6.10 18.13
C GLU A 45 9.46 -4.80 18.88
N CYS A 46 9.14 -3.69 18.16
CA CYS A 46 8.92 -2.40 18.80
C CYS A 46 7.62 -2.38 19.63
N PRO A 47 7.70 -2.31 20.97
CA PRO A 47 6.49 -2.33 21.83
C PRO A 47 5.59 -1.11 21.62
N ALA A 48 6.17 0.04 21.23
CA ALA A 48 5.43 1.29 21.03
C ALA A 48 4.48 1.23 19.81
N LEU A 49 4.71 0.31 18.86
CA LEU A 49 3.82 0.12 17.72
C LEU A 49 2.69 -0.87 17.99
N ARG A 50 2.79 -1.66 19.03
CA ARG A 50 1.84 -2.74 19.29
C ARG A 50 0.72 -2.33 20.25
N PRO A 51 -0.45 -2.94 20.11
CA PRO A 51 -0.86 -3.88 19.05
C PRO A 51 -1.26 -3.13 17.77
N TYR A 52 -0.86 -3.62 16.59
CA TYR A 52 -1.41 -3.20 15.31
C TYR A 52 -2.00 -4.41 14.56
N ASP A 53 -3.10 -4.19 13.83
CA ASP A 53 -3.82 -5.22 13.08
C ASP A 53 -3.93 -4.88 11.61
N LEU A 54 -3.69 -3.62 11.27
CA LEU A 54 -3.78 -3.04 9.95
C LEU A 54 -2.54 -2.16 9.71
N ILE A 55 -1.91 -2.29 8.54
CA ILE A 55 -0.85 -1.37 8.10
C ILE A 55 -1.27 -0.75 6.77
N LEU A 56 -1.38 0.59 6.75
CA LEU A 56 -1.53 1.37 5.54
C LEU A 56 -0.13 1.79 5.10
N ALA A 57 0.41 1.09 4.08
CA ALA A 57 1.81 1.19 3.71
C ALA A 57 1.99 1.90 2.38
N ASN A 58 3.00 2.75 2.32
CA ASN A 58 3.45 3.41 1.11
C ASN A 58 4.88 3.01 0.76
N GLU A 59 5.22 3.18 -0.52
CA GLU A 59 6.57 2.96 -1.05
C GLU A 59 7.09 1.54 -0.82
N LEU A 60 6.47 0.57 -1.47
CA LEU A 60 6.95 -0.81 -1.55
C LEU A 60 7.41 -1.12 -2.97
N ASP A 61 8.55 -1.76 -3.09
CA ASP A 61 9.08 -2.27 -4.36
C ASP A 61 8.79 -3.76 -4.54
N SER A 62 8.63 -4.17 -5.81
CA SER A 62 8.59 -5.56 -6.22
C SER A 62 9.51 -5.76 -7.42
N GLY A 63 10.55 -6.58 -7.27
CA GLY A 63 11.53 -6.89 -8.32
C GLY A 63 12.48 -5.74 -8.66
N CYS A 64 12.59 -4.69 -7.84
CA CYS A 64 13.55 -3.61 -8.05
C CYS A 64 14.91 -3.97 -7.50
N ALA A 65 15.99 -3.71 -8.25
CA ALA A 65 17.36 -4.01 -7.83
C ALA A 65 17.76 -3.22 -6.57
N ARG A 66 17.28 -1.98 -6.39
CA ARG A 66 17.54 -1.16 -5.20
C ARG A 66 17.02 -1.76 -3.89
N SER A 67 16.02 -2.64 -3.97
CA SER A 67 15.45 -3.40 -2.85
C SER A 67 15.81 -4.89 -2.91
N GLY A 68 16.89 -5.25 -3.66
CA GLY A 68 17.41 -6.61 -3.75
C GLY A 68 16.55 -7.54 -4.60
N GLU A 69 15.83 -7.02 -5.59
CA GLU A 69 14.92 -7.77 -6.49
C GLU A 69 13.81 -8.53 -5.75
N ARG A 70 13.48 -8.09 -4.54
CA ARG A 70 12.53 -8.75 -3.64
C ARG A 70 11.11 -8.27 -3.91
N ASP A 71 10.14 -9.12 -3.59
CA ASP A 71 8.74 -8.71 -3.39
C ASP A 71 8.58 -8.28 -1.92
N THR A 72 8.78 -6.99 -1.67
CA THR A 72 8.81 -6.45 -0.31
C THR A 72 7.46 -6.60 0.40
N ALA A 73 6.35 -6.47 -0.34
CA ALA A 73 5.01 -6.66 0.23
C ALA A 73 4.78 -8.12 0.65
N ALA A 74 5.11 -9.08 -0.20
CA ALA A 74 4.96 -10.51 0.13
C ALA A 74 5.84 -10.91 1.32
N GLU A 75 7.06 -10.38 1.42
CA GLU A 75 7.97 -10.70 2.52
C GLU A 75 7.52 -10.11 3.86
N ILE A 76 7.03 -8.86 3.87
CA ILE A 76 6.42 -8.25 5.06
C ILE A 76 5.19 -9.05 5.50
N ALA A 77 4.29 -9.36 4.55
CA ALA A 77 3.08 -10.12 4.83
C ALA A 77 3.40 -11.49 5.46
N ARG A 78 4.38 -12.21 4.89
CA ARG A 78 4.85 -13.50 5.42
C ARG A 78 5.42 -13.37 6.83
N ALA A 79 6.29 -12.37 7.05
CA ALA A 79 6.97 -12.17 8.33
C ALA A 79 6.01 -11.77 9.45
N LEU A 80 4.93 -11.04 9.12
CA LEU A 80 3.94 -10.55 10.09
C LEU A 80 2.70 -11.46 10.22
N GLY A 81 2.56 -12.49 9.36
CA GLY A 81 1.39 -13.35 9.32
C GLY A 81 0.12 -12.59 8.93
N MET A 82 0.22 -11.71 7.91
CA MET A 82 -0.88 -10.85 7.44
C MET A 82 -1.25 -11.20 6.00
N GLN A 83 -2.50 -11.01 5.64
CA GLN A 83 -2.89 -10.89 4.24
C GLN A 83 -2.65 -9.47 3.75
N TYR A 84 -2.59 -9.28 2.44
CA TYR A 84 -2.36 -7.96 1.88
C TYR A 84 -3.02 -7.77 0.51
N VAL A 85 -3.18 -6.53 0.13
CA VAL A 85 -3.43 -6.09 -1.24
C VAL A 85 -2.37 -5.06 -1.62
N PHE A 86 -1.84 -5.17 -2.84
CA PHE A 86 -0.84 -4.26 -3.40
C PHE A 86 -1.44 -3.49 -4.57
N GLY A 87 -1.26 -2.16 -4.60
CA GLY A 87 -1.65 -1.28 -5.68
C GLY A 87 -0.42 -0.69 -6.38
N LEU A 88 -0.24 -1.04 -7.65
CA LEU A 88 0.87 -0.55 -8.46
C LEU A 88 0.75 0.95 -8.74
N GLU A 89 1.75 1.74 -8.31
CA GLU A 89 1.89 3.16 -8.67
C GLU A 89 2.70 3.33 -9.95
N PHE A 90 3.89 2.73 -10.00
CA PHE A 90 4.87 2.95 -11.05
C PHE A 90 5.54 1.66 -11.51
N VAL A 91 5.84 1.63 -12.81
CA VAL A 91 6.84 0.76 -13.40
C VAL A 91 8.15 1.55 -13.50
N GLU A 92 9.18 1.10 -12.84
CA GLU A 92 10.50 1.73 -12.83
C GLU A 92 11.26 1.39 -14.13
N LEU A 93 11.84 2.40 -14.80
CA LEU A 93 12.45 2.25 -16.13
C LEU A 93 13.95 2.53 -16.18
N LYS A 94 14.52 3.10 -15.12
CA LYS A 94 15.90 3.59 -15.18
C LYS A 94 16.81 2.92 -14.17
N ASP A 95 18.06 2.70 -14.62
CA ASP A 95 19.16 2.13 -13.84
C ASP A 95 18.80 0.73 -13.28
N ALA A 96 19.41 0.29 -12.24
CA ALA A 96 19.13 -0.98 -11.58
C ALA A 96 17.75 -1.04 -10.87
N ALA A 97 16.81 -0.16 -11.23
CA ALA A 97 15.50 -0.11 -10.56
C ALA A 97 14.48 -1.06 -11.17
N HIS A 98 14.60 -1.45 -12.43
CA HIS A 98 13.61 -2.23 -13.19
C HIS A 98 12.73 -3.10 -12.30
N GLY A 99 11.44 -2.76 -12.21
CA GLY A 99 10.48 -3.45 -11.34
C GLY A 99 9.27 -2.57 -11.10
N PHE A 100 8.52 -2.90 -10.06
CA PHE A 100 7.28 -2.25 -9.70
C PHE A 100 7.43 -1.51 -8.37
N HIS A 101 6.72 -0.39 -8.25
CA HIS A 101 6.68 0.42 -7.04
C HIS A 101 5.23 0.76 -6.73
N GLY A 102 4.81 0.65 -5.46
CA GLY A 102 3.42 0.90 -5.11
C GLY A 102 3.14 1.02 -3.62
N ASN A 103 1.85 0.91 -3.30
CA ASN A 103 1.32 0.99 -1.96
C ASN A 103 0.60 -0.30 -1.60
N ALA A 104 0.42 -0.56 -0.31
CA ALA A 104 -0.28 -1.76 0.14
C ALA A 104 -1.14 -1.50 1.39
N ILE A 105 -2.08 -2.39 1.60
CA ILE A 105 -2.79 -2.56 2.86
C ILE A 105 -2.47 -3.97 3.35
N PHE A 106 -1.90 -4.08 4.56
CA PHE A 106 -1.72 -5.36 5.25
C PHE A 106 -2.73 -5.48 6.37
N SER A 107 -3.36 -6.64 6.50
CA SER A 107 -4.41 -6.85 7.51
C SER A 107 -4.30 -8.22 8.17
N ARG A 108 -4.50 -8.27 9.49
CA ARG A 108 -4.79 -9.51 10.23
C ARG A 108 -6.26 -9.91 10.11
N TRP A 109 -7.12 -8.93 9.78
CA TRP A 109 -8.53 -9.16 9.52
C TRP A 109 -8.73 -9.61 8.07
N PRO A 110 -9.74 -10.45 7.79
CA PRO A 110 -10.04 -10.83 6.41
C PRO A 110 -10.28 -9.61 5.51
N ILE A 111 -9.59 -9.55 4.38
CA ILE A 111 -9.87 -8.58 3.33
C ILE A 111 -10.94 -9.18 2.41
N LEU A 112 -12.14 -8.58 2.42
CA LEU A 112 -13.28 -9.07 1.66
C LEU A 112 -13.29 -8.56 0.22
N TRP A 113 -12.76 -7.36 0.02
CA TRP A 113 -12.75 -6.67 -1.26
C TRP A 113 -11.63 -5.64 -1.31
N ALA A 114 -11.12 -5.36 -2.51
CA ALA A 114 -10.12 -4.33 -2.73
C ALA A 114 -10.23 -3.71 -4.12
N GLU A 115 -9.80 -2.45 -4.24
CA GLU A 115 -9.75 -1.68 -5.49
C GLU A 115 -8.58 -0.70 -5.48
N VAL A 116 -8.06 -0.38 -6.67
CA VAL A 116 -7.04 0.66 -6.86
C VAL A 116 -7.64 1.83 -7.61
N LEU A 117 -7.69 2.99 -6.96
CA LEU A 117 -8.05 4.27 -7.59
C LEU A 117 -6.78 4.96 -8.10
N ARG A 118 -6.71 5.24 -9.41
CA ARG A 118 -5.68 6.13 -9.97
C ARG A 118 -6.02 7.58 -9.64
N LEU A 119 -5.09 8.28 -8.99
CA LEU A 119 -5.26 9.68 -8.65
C LEU A 119 -5.02 10.58 -9.88
N PRO A 120 -5.67 11.76 -9.96
CA PRO A 120 -5.41 12.73 -11.02
C PRO A 120 -3.92 13.03 -11.15
N GLU A 121 -3.40 12.93 -12.36
CA GLU A 121 -1.97 13.17 -12.64
C GLU A 121 -1.61 14.63 -12.32
N GLN A 122 -0.55 14.82 -11.55
CA GLN A 122 -0.03 16.12 -11.14
C GLN A 122 1.42 16.33 -11.57
N TYR A 123 2.09 15.26 -11.99
CA TYR A 123 3.49 15.30 -12.40
C TYR A 123 3.79 14.16 -13.37
N ASN A 124 4.52 14.48 -14.45
CA ASN A 124 4.91 13.48 -15.44
C ASN A 124 6.28 12.88 -15.11
N TRP A 125 6.25 11.74 -14.41
CA TRP A 125 7.45 11.03 -13.95
C TRP A 125 8.30 10.42 -15.07
N TYR A 126 7.79 10.33 -16.32
CA TYR A 126 8.56 9.83 -17.44
C TYR A 126 9.74 10.74 -17.80
N TYR A 127 9.62 12.02 -17.53
CA TYR A 127 10.68 13.02 -17.78
C TYR A 127 11.51 13.36 -16.53
N ASP A 128 11.22 12.73 -15.40
CA ASP A 128 12.01 12.92 -14.17
C ASP A 128 13.37 12.22 -14.26
N ARG A 129 14.28 12.62 -13.37
CA ARG A 129 15.57 11.95 -13.18
C ARG A 129 15.38 10.48 -12.83
N GLN A 130 14.40 10.17 -12.00
CA GLN A 130 13.92 8.81 -11.74
C GLN A 130 12.82 8.47 -12.74
N LYS A 131 13.22 8.03 -13.92
CA LYS A 131 12.29 7.75 -15.02
C LYS A 131 11.39 6.56 -14.71
N ARG A 132 10.06 6.76 -14.75
CA ARG A 132 9.06 5.73 -14.50
C ARG A 132 7.74 6.02 -15.20
N ILE A 133 6.94 4.98 -15.43
CA ILE A 133 5.59 5.07 -16.00
C ILE A 133 4.59 4.82 -14.87
N GLY A 134 3.50 5.58 -14.85
CA GLY A 134 2.43 5.47 -13.87
C GLY A 134 2.17 6.80 -13.17
N GLY A 135 1.62 6.74 -11.98
CA GLY A 135 1.28 7.90 -11.16
C GLY A 135 0.72 7.46 -9.83
N ARG A 136 0.36 8.42 -9.00
CA ARG A 136 -0.14 8.15 -7.64
C ARG A 136 -1.46 7.39 -7.65
N ASN A 137 -1.65 6.61 -6.61
CA ASN A 137 -2.88 5.85 -6.39
C ASN A 137 -3.34 5.92 -4.93
N ALA A 138 -4.56 5.44 -4.71
CA ALA A 138 -5.08 5.04 -3.41
C ALA A 138 -5.54 3.59 -3.50
N VAL A 139 -5.18 2.78 -2.51
CA VAL A 139 -5.62 1.38 -2.37
C VAL A 139 -6.77 1.34 -1.37
N PHE A 140 -7.91 0.83 -1.81
CA PHE A 140 -9.12 0.66 -1.01
C PHE A 140 -9.28 -0.79 -0.61
N ALA A 141 -9.75 -1.05 0.59
CA ALA A 141 -10.09 -2.40 1.04
C ALA A 141 -11.31 -2.36 1.98
N LYS A 142 -12.12 -3.43 1.93
CA LYS A 142 -13.14 -3.75 2.92
C LYS A 142 -12.65 -4.90 3.79
N LEU A 143 -12.69 -4.73 5.09
CA LEU A 143 -12.22 -5.70 6.08
C LEU A 143 -13.40 -6.26 6.85
N ASP A 144 -13.35 -7.55 7.19
CA ASP A 144 -14.27 -8.16 8.16
C ASP A 144 -13.68 -8.08 9.57
N VAL A 145 -14.18 -7.18 10.39
CA VAL A 145 -13.80 -7.04 11.79
C VAL A 145 -14.88 -7.67 12.67
N GLN A 146 -14.79 -8.97 12.91
CA GLN A 146 -15.77 -9.72 13.72
C GLN A 146 -17.21 -9.59 13.20
N GLY A 147 -17.40 -9.71 11.89
CA GLY A 147 -18.71 -9.59 11.24
C GLY A 147 -19.15 -8.15 10.95
N GLN A 148 -18.31 -7.17 11.26
CA GLN A 148 -18.53 -5.77 10.88
C GLN A 148 -17.62 -5.39 9.72
N GLU A 149 -18.21 -4.88 8.62
CA GLU A 149 -17.44 -4.36 7.49
C GLU A 149 -16.82 -3.01 7.86
N VAL A 150 -15.50 -2.89 7.68
CA VAL A 150 -14.74 -1.66 7.92
C VAL A 150 -13.94 -1.30 6.67
N GLY A 151 -14.08 -0.06 6.22
CA GLY A 151 -13.31 0.49 5.10
C GLY A 151 -11.90 0.92 5.53
N ALA A 152 -10.91 0.62 4.69
CA ALA A 152 -9.53 1.08 4.85
C ALA A 152 -9.00 1.64 3.53
N VAL A 153 -8.24 2.74 3.59
CA VAL A 153 -7.66 3.37 2.41
C VAL A 153 -6.20 3.73 2.67
N SER A 154 -5.28 3.19 1.88
CA SER A 154 -3.88 3.61 1.86
C SER A 154 -3.67 4.61 0.73
N ILE A 155 -3.19 5.80 1.05
CA ILE A 155 -3.09 6.94 0.13
C ILE A 155 -1.65 7.43 0.06
N HIS A 156 -1.16 7.65 -1.17
CA HIS A 156 0.13 8.30 -1.40
C HIS A 156 -0.06 9.46 -2.38
N LEU A 157 -0.16 10.68 -1.86
CA LEU A 157 -0.33 11.88 -2.68
C LEU A 157 0.98 12.29 -3.36
N GLU A 158 0.85 13.08 -4.46
CA GLU A 158 2.00 13.58 -5.19
C GLU A 158 2.77 14.66 -4.40
N ASN A 159 4.07 14.47 -4.27
CA ASN A 159 4.97 15.43 -3.62
C ASN A 159 5.54 16.47 -4.61
N ARG A 160 5.54 16.18 -5.93
CA ARG A 160 5.99 17.07 -7.02
C ARG A 160 4.84 17.94 -7.53
N THR A 161 4.02 18.49 -6.62
CA THR A 161 2.88 19.33 -6.97
C THR A 161 2.61 20.37 -5.87
N SER A 162 1.71 21.31 -6.17
CA SER A 162 1.24 22.32 -5.21
C SER A 162 0.23 21.75 -4.19
N GLY A 163 -0.14 22.57 -3.20
CA GLY A 163 -1.25 22.24 -2.30
C GLY A 163 -2.58 22.04 -3.04
N ALA A 164 -2.82 22.83 -4.11
CA ALA A 164 -4.02 22.68 -4.93
C ALA A 164 -4.06 21.34 -5.68
N GLY A 165 -2.92 20.86 -6.20
CA GLY A 165 -2.83 19.55 -6.85
C GLY A 165 -3.09 18.40 -5.87
N ARG A 166 -2.53 18.46 -4.66
CA ARG A 166 -2.83 17.45 -3.61
C ARG A 166 -4.30 17.51 -3.17
N LEU A 167 -4.88 18.71 -3.09
CA LEU A 167 -6.32 18.86 -2.82
C LEU A 167 -7.18 18.21 -3.90
N GLN A 168 -6.81 18.34 -5.18
CA GLN A 168 -7.52 17.69 -6.28
C GLN A 168 -7.44 16.16 -6.16
N GLN A 169 -6.27 15.62 -5.84
CA GLN A 169 -6.11 14.18 -5.59
C GLN A 169 -6.95 13.72 -4.39
N MET A 170 -6.94 14.47 -3.29
CA MET A 170 -7.72 14.11 -2.09
C MET A 170 -9.23 14.18 -2.34
N LYS A 171 -9.72 15.13 -3.15
CA LYS A 171 -11.13 15.18 -3.56
C LYS A 171 -11.55 13.92 -4.31
N ALA A 172 -10.71 13.40 -5.22
CA ALA A 172 -10.99 12.15 -5.91
C ALA A 172 -11.09 10.97 -4.93
N VAL A 173 -10.20 10.92 -3.94
CA VAL A 173 -10.25 9.89 -2.88
C VAL A 173 -11.56 9.98 -2.09
N LEU A 174 -11.98 11.19 -1.66
CA LEU A 174 -13.21 11.36 -0.88
C LEU A 174 -14.46 10.98 -1.68
N GLN A 175 -14.53 11.33 -2.96
CA GLN A 175 -15.61 10.90 -3.85
C GLN A 175 -15.68 9.38 -3.94
N GLU A 176 -14.53 8.72 -4.02
CA GLU A 176 -14.46 7.27 -4.08
C GLU A 176 -14.84 6.62 -2.73
N VAL A 177 -14.45 7.23 -1.60
CA VAL A 177 -14.91 6.80 -0.26
C VAL A 177 -16.42 6.79 -0.18
N GLU A 178 -17.09 7.86 -0.63
CA GLU A 178 -18.57 7.95 -0.65
C GLU A 178 -19.22 6.89 -1.57
N ARG A 179 -18.54 6.53 -2.68
CA ARG A 179 -19.03 5.49 -3.60
C ARG A 179 -18.90 4.08 -3.00
N VAL A 180 -17.77 3.81 -2.35
CA VAL A 180 -17.37 2.44 -1.93
C VAL A 180 -17.86 2.12 -0.53
N PHE A 181 -17.92 3.11 0.36
CA PHE A 181 -18.30 2.96 1.77
C PHE A 181 -19.53 3.86 2.08
N PRO A 182 -20.70 3.57 1.48
CA PRO A 182 -21.90 4.39 1.65
C PRO A 182 -22.44 4.36 3.08
#